data_3d9b14b0a90ad3da9529e7264ace5e17
#
_entry.id   3d9b14b0a90ad3da9529e7264ace5e17
#
_cell.length_a   1.000
_cell.length_b   1.000
_cell.length_c   1.000
_cell.angle_alpha   90.00
_cell.angle_beta   90.00
_cell.angle_gamma   90.00
#
_symmetry.space_group_name_H-M   'P 1'
#
loop_
_entity.id
_entity.type
_entity.pdbx_description
1 polymer ?
#
loop_
_entity_poly.entity_id
_entity_poly.type
_entity_poly.pdbx_seq_one_letter_code
_entity_poly.pdbx_strand_id
1 'polypeptide(L)'
;VLSSLGKGITSASIATILKQSGFKVSMLKIDPYLNVDPGTMSPLEHGEVFVTADGAETDLDLGNYERFIDRTLTKINSFTTGQVYQSVIKREREGGYLGKTIQVIPHVVDEIKDRIFAAAEGNEFLIIEIGGTVGDIESLPFLEAIRSIRHELPKSNTMNIHVSLVPYIKA
;
A
#
# COMPACT_ATOMS: atom_id res chain seq x y z
N VAL A 1 7.08 -17.00 -10.22
CA VAL A 1 6.47 -15.96 -9.39
C VAL A 1 5.14 -16.49 -8.89
N LEU A 2 4.91 -16.46 -7.58
CA LEU A 2 3.70 -17.01 -6.95
C LEU A 2 2.90 -15.85 -6.35
N SER A 3 1.62 -15.76 -6.73
CA SER A 3 0.63 -14.90 -6.09
C SER A 3 -0.12 -15.66 -4.98
N SER A 4 -0.97 -14.96 -4.24
CA SER A 4 -1.86 -15.57 -3.22
C SER A 4 -1.14 -16.36 -2.11
N LEU A 5 0.04 -15.90 -1.71
CA LEU A 5 0.82 -16.52 -0.63
C LEU A 5 0.36 -16.15 0.79
N GLY A 6 -0.71 -15.36 0.91
CA GLY A 6 -1.28 -14.96 2.19
C GLY A 6 -0.73 -13.66 2.77
N LYS A 7 -0.29 -12.71 1.93
CA LYS A 7 0.11 -11.36 2.40
C LYS A 7 -1.00 -10.70 3.22
N GLY A 8 -2.23 -10.65 2.69
CA GLY A 8 -3.37 -10.02 3.36
C GLY A 8 -3.67 -10.62 4.72
N ILE A 9 -3.75 -11.94 4.84
CA ILE A 9 -3.98 -12.59 6.14
C ILE A 9 -2.82 -12.39 7.10
N THR A 10 -1.58 -12.37 6.62
CA THR A 10 -0.41 -12.14 7.46
C THR A 10 -0.40 -10.72 8.00
N SER A 11 -0.61 -9.72 7.14
CA SER A 11 -0.64 -8.30 7.54
C SER A 11 -1.79 -8.01 8.50
N ALA A 12 -3.00 -8.52 8.20
CA ALA A 12 -4.17 -8.37 9.07
C ALA A 12 -3.99 -9.05 10.43
N SER A 13 -3.37 -10.23 10.48
CA SER A 13 -3.09 -10.93 11.73
C SER A 13 -2.08 -10.16 12.60
N ILE A 14 -1.01 -9.63 12.01
CA ILE A 14 -0.03 -8.79 12.73
C ILE A 14 -0.73 -7.54 13.29
N ALA A 15 -1.54 -6.88 12.47
CA ALA A 15 -2.30 -5.69 12.89
C ALA A 15 -3.23 -6.01 14.06
N THR A 16 -3.93 -7.16 14.03
CA THR A 16 -4.80 -7.63 15.12
C THR A 16 -4.03 -7.85 16.41
N ILE A 17 -2.89 -8.53 16.35
CA ILE A 17 -2.05 -8.79 17.53
C ILE A 17 -1.58 -7.48 18.16
N LEU A 18 -1.12 -6.54 17.35
CA LEU A 18 -0.69 -5.22 17.84
C LEU A 18 -1.86 -4.44 18.47
N LYS A 19 -3.02 -4.44 17.81
CA LYS A 19 -4.22 -3.80 18.38
C LYS A 19 -4.63 -4.43 19.72
N GLN A 20 -4.65 -5.76 19.80
CA GLN A 20 -4.97 -6.47 21.05
C GLN A 20 -3.93 -6.22 22.15
N SER A 21 -2.71 -5.88 21.78
CA SER A 21 -1.66 -5.44 22.71
C SER A 21 -1.81 -3.98 23.16
N GLY A 22 -2.86 -3.28 22.72
CA GLY A 22 -3.21 -1.92 23.15
C GLY A 22 -2.67 -0.80 22.27
N PHE A 23 -2.02 -1.10 21.15
CA PHE A 23 -1.48 -0.09 20.24
C PHE A 23 -2.54 0.48 19.30
N LYS A 24 -2.36 1.74 18.90
CA LYS A 24 -3.12 2.36 17.81
C LYS A 24 -2.57 1.89 16.47
N VAL A 25 -3.34 1.07 15.76
CA VAL A 25 -2.93 0.44 14.52
C VAL A 25 -3.80 0.91 13.35
N SER A 26 -3.19 1.18 12.21
CA SER A 26 -3.86 1.33 10.91
C SER A 26 -3.24 0.39 9.88
N MET A 27 -3.95 0.20 8.78
CA MET A 27 -3.49 -0.61 7.65
C MET A 27 -3.54 0.22 6.38
N LEU A 28 -2.64 -0.10 5.45
CA LEU A 28 -2.56 0.54 4.13
C LEU A 28 -2.36 -0.53 3.07
N LYS A 29 -3.22 -0.52 2.05
CA LYS A 29 -3.08 -1.35 0.85
C LYS A 29 -2.47 -0.51 -0.27
N ILE A 30 -1.43 -1.04 -0.88
CA ILE A 30 -0.79 -0.46 -2.07
C ILE A 30 -0.93 -1.44 -3.22
N ASP A 31 -1.59 -1.03 -4.29
CA ASP A 31 -1.77 -1.85 -5.48
C ASP A 31 -0.95 -1.32 -6.65
N PRO A 32 -0.02 -2.12 -7.20
CA PRO A 32 0.94 -1.67 -8.20
C PRO A 32 0.37 -1.55 -9.63
N TYR A 33 -0.91 -1.82 -9.85
CA TYR A 33 -1.52 -1.65 -11.16
C TYR A 33 -1.80 -0.17 -11.50
N LEU A 34 -1.95 0.13 -12.81
CA LEU A 34 -2.12 1.48 -13.35
C LEU A 34 -3.56 2.00 -13.32
N ASN A 35 -4.53 1.17 -12.99
CA ASN A 35 -5.91 1.62 -12.86
C ASN A 35 -6.02 2.67 -11.76
N VAL A 36 -6.63 3.81 -12.06
CA VAL A 36 -6.86 4.87 -11.07
C VAL A 36 -7.97 4.48 -10.12
N ASP A 37 -9.02 3.88 -10.67
CA ASP A 37 -10.20 3.47 -9.94
C ASP A 37 -10.38 1.95 -10.01
N PRO A 38 -10.32 1.22 -8.89
CA PRO A 38 -10.56 -0.22 -8.85
C PRO A 38 -11.94 -0.62 -9.36
N GLY A 39 -12.96 0.23 -9.22
CA GLY A 39 -14.32 -0.02 -9.70
C GLY A 39 -14.45 -0.13 -11.21
N THR A 40 -13.44 0.32 -11.96
CA THR A 40 -13.42 0.16 -13.44
C THR A 40 -12.86 -1.18 -13.88
N MET A 41 -12.30 -1.98 -12.98
CA MET A 41 -11.73 -3.29 -13.31
C MET A 41 -12.79 -4.38 -13.38
N SER A 42 -12.54 -5.40 -14.21
CA SER A 42 -13.42 -6.55 -14.31
C SER A 42 -13.45 -7.33 -12.99
N PRO A 43 -14.62 -7.58 -12.39
CA PRO A 43 -14.74 -8.40 -11.20
C PRO A 43 -14.22 -9.84 -11.40
N LEU A 44 -14.21 -10.33 -12.63
CA LEU A 44 -13.68 -11.67 -12.96
C LEU A 44 -12.15 -11.74 -12.84
N GLU A 45 -11.46 -10.62 -12.98
CA GLU A 45 -10.00 -10.55 -12.91
C GLU A 45 -9.50 -10.15 -11.51
N HIS A 46 -10.19 -9.22 -10.84
CA HIS A 46 -9.75 -8.61 -9.59
C HIS A 46 -10.69 -8.87 -8.40
N GLY A 47 -11.81 -9.55 -8.63
CA GLY A 47 -12.85 -9.73 -7.62
C GLY A 47 -13.75 -8.49 -7.47
N GLU A 48 -14.58 -8.52 -6.45
CA GLU A 48 -15.48 -7.40 -6.13
C GLU A 48 -14.71 -6.24 -5.49
N VAL A 49 -15.22 -5.03 -5.63
CA VAL A 49 -14.68 -3.86 -4.93
C VAL A 49 -15.29 -3.72 -3.54
N PHE A 50 -14.52 -3.15 -2.63
CA PHE A 50 -14.99 -2.71 -1.33
C PHE A 50 -15.16 -1.19 -1.35
N VAL A 51 -16.31 -0.70 -0.89
CA VAL A 51 -16.57 0.73 -0.76
C VAL A 51 -16.37 1.16 0.68
N THR A 52 -15.44 2.07 0.90
CA THR A 52 -15.15 2.62 2.24
C THR A 52 -16.28 3.54 2.72
N ALA A 53 -16.29 3.85 4.02
CA ALA A 53 -17.30 4.72 4.61
C ALA A 53 -17.33 6.14 4.01
N ASP A 54 -16.21 6.61 3.46
CA ASP A 54 -16.09 7.90 2.76
C ASP A 54 -16.31 7.79 1.24
N GLY A 55 -16.81 6.63 0.76
CA GLY A 55 -17.27 6.42 -0.60
C GLY A 55 -16.19 6.09 -1.62
N ALA A 56 -14.96 5.77 -1.19
CA ALA A 56 -13.92 5.33 -2.11
C ALA A 56 -14.09 3.85 -2.48
N GLU A 57 -13.97 3.54 -3.76
CA GLU A 57 -13.89 2.17 -4.26
C GLU A 57 -12.46 1.66 -4.11
N THR A 58 -12.30 0.50 -3.49
CA THR A 58 -10.99 -0.07 -3.14
C THR A 58 -10.98 -1.58 -3.37
N ASP A 59 -9.81 -2.19 -3.25
CA ASP A 59 -9.67 -3.64 -3.23
C ASP A 59 -10.42 -4.27 -2.04
N LEU A 60 -10.95 -5.48 -2.23
CA LEU A 60 -11.65 -6.26 -1.19
C LEU A 60 -10.85 -6.44 0.11
N ASP A 61 -9.53 -6.40 0.02
CA ASP A 61 -8.66 -6.55 1.18
C ASP A 61 -8.96 -5.53 2.28
N LEU A 62 -9.40 -4.30 1.92
CA LEU A 62 -9.77 -3.29 2.92
C LEU A 62 -10.93 -3.75 3.81
N GLY A 63 -11.94 -4.39 3.23
CA GLY A 63 -13.05 -4.94 4.00
C GLY A 63 -12.61 -6.06 4.96
N ASN A 64 -11.62 -6.85 4.57
CA ASN A 64 -11.01 -7.84 5.44
C ASN A 64 -10.23 -7.16 6.57
N TYR A 65 -9.43 -6.13 6.25
CA TYR A 65 -8.68 -5.38 7.26
C TYR A 65 -9.59 -4.75 8.31
N GLU A 66 -10.69 -4.09 7.89
CA GLU A 66 -11.67 -3.53 8.82
C GLU A 66 -12.19 -4.56 9.83
N ARG A 67 -12.51 -5.77 9.34
CA ARG A 67 -12.98 -6.88 10.19
C ARG A 67 -11.91 -7.36 11.17
N PHE A 68 -10.65 -7.45 10.72
CA PHE A 68 -9.54 -7.92 11.55
C PHE A 68 -9.16 -6.92 12.64
N ILE A 69 -9.07 -5.63 12.29
CA ILE A 69 -8.67 -4.61 13.26
C ILE A 69 -9.87 -3.91 13.91
N ASP A 70 -11.12 -4.30 13.58
CA ASP A 70 -12.35 -3.68 14.10
C ASP A 70 -12.24 -2.15 14.09
N ARG A 71 -12.00 -1.60 12.90
CA ARG A 71 -11.81 -0.17 12.66
C ARG A 71 -12.22 0.17 11.24
N THR A 72 -13.00 1.23 11.08
CA THR A 72 -13.33 1.79 9.76
C THR A 72 -12.10 2.38 9.10
N LEU A 73 -11.86 1.99 7.85
CA LEU A 73 -10.84 2.54 6.98
C LEU A 73 -11.47 3.50 5.96
N THR A 74 -10.65 4.33 5.37
CA THR A 74 -11.06 5.37 4.44
C THR A 74 -10.18 5.36 3.20
N LYS A 75 -10.44 6.24 2.24
CA LYS A 75 -9.64 6.38 1.01
C LYS A 75 -8.14 6.56 1.26
N ILE A 76 -7.74 7.07 2.42
CA ILE A 76 -6.32 7.23 2.77
C ILE A 76 -5.62 5.88 2.99
N ASN A 77 -6.39 4.82 3.21
CA ASN A 77 -5.88 3.48 3.53
C ASN A 77 -5.67 2.59 2.29
N SER A 78 -5.86 3.13 1.10
CA SER A 78 -5.58 2.43 -0.15
C SER A 78 -5.19 3.40 -1.25
N PHE A 79 -4.22 3.00 -2.08
CA PHE A 79 -3.94 3.70 -3.33
C PHE A 79 -3.28 2.80 -4.36
N THR A 80 -3.43 3.18 -5.61
CA THR A 80 -2.89 2.49 -6.79
C THR A 80 -1.73 3.27 -7.39
N THR A 81 -0.92 2.61 -8.22
CA THR A 81 0.07 3.28 -9.06
C THR A 81 -0.58 4.37 -9.92
N GLY A 82 -1.75 4.09 -10.51
CA GLY A 82 -2.46 5.06 -11.34
C GLY A 82 -2.77 6.35 -10.60
N GLN A 83 -3.24 6.27 -9.36
CA GLN A 83 -3.53 7.44 -8.53
C GLN A 83 -2.26 8.24 -8.20
N VAL A 84 -1.14 7.56 -7.95
CA VAL A 84 0.15 8.24 -7.69
C VAL A 84 0.61 9.01 -8.92
N TYR A 85 0.64 8.36 -10.09
CA TYR A 85 1.02 9.02 -11.33
C TYR A 85 0.08 10.14 -11.73
N GLN A 86 -1.23 9.95 -11.56
CA GLN A 86 -2.22 11.00 -11.81
C GLN A 86 -1.96 12.24 -10.95
N SER A 87 -1.65 12.06 -9.67
CA SER A 87 -1.31 13.17 -8.75
C SER A 87 -0.05 13.91 -9.21
N VAL A 88 1.01 13.17 -9.54
CA VAL A 88 2.27 13.76 -10.01
C VAL A 88 2.09 14.51 -11.32
N ILE A 89 1.39 13.91 -12.30
CA ILE A 89 1.13 14.53 -13.61
C ILE A 89 0.23 15.78 -13.44
N LYS A 90 -0.81 15.69 -12.62
CA LYS A 90 -1.68 16.84 -12.32
C LYS A 90 -0.87 18.00 -11.74
N ARG A 91 -0.04 17.74 -10.74
CA ARG A 91 0.83 18.76 -10.11
C ARG A 91 1.81 19.36 -11.12
N GLU A 92 2.35 18.57 -12.04
CA GLU A 92 3.19 19.06 -13.13
C GLU A 92 2.41 20.02 -14.03
N ARG A 93 1.22 19.64 -14.50
CA ARG A 93 0.36 20.46 -15.37
C ARG A 93 -0.07 21.77 -14.72
N GLU A 94 -0.24 21.78 -13.42
CA GLU A 94 -0.56 22.97 -12.62
C GLU A 94 0.67 23.83 -12.27
N GLY A 95 1.86 23.48 -12.76
CA GLY A 95 3.10 24.22 -12.53
C GLY A 95 3.73 24.01 -11.14
N GLY A 96 3.26 23.02 -10.37
CA GLY A 96 3.70 22.78 -9.00
C GLY A 96 5.17 22.39 -8.85
N TYR A 97 5.84 22.07 -9.96
CA TYR A 97 7.27 21.74 -9.96
C TYR A 97 8.16 22.83 -10.59
N LEU A 98 7.58 24.00 -10.90
CA LEU A 98 8.33 25.18 -11.39
C LEU A 98 9.23 24.88 -12.60
N GLY A 99 8.75 24.08 -13.55
CA GLY A 99 9.46 23.75 -14.80
C GLY A 99 10.59 22.72 -14.65
N LYS A 100 10.71 22.06 -13.49
CA LYS A 100 11.68 20.97 -13.32
C LYS A 100 11.30 19.76 -14.17
N THR A 101 12.30 18.99 -14.60
CA THR A 101 12.07 17.67 -15.20
C THR A 101 11.56 16.71 -14.14
N ILE A 102 10.40 16.09 -14.41
CA ILE A 102 9.75 15.16 -13.47
C ILE A 102 10.14 13.73 -13.84
N GLN A 103 10.56 12.97 -12.83
CA GLN A 103 11.09 11.61 -12.95
C GLN A 103 10.46 10.70 -11.90
N VAL A 104 10.57 9.39 -12.08
CA VAL A 104 10.11 8.43 -11.08
C VAL A 104 10.81 8.66 -9.74
N ILE A 105 12.14 8.85 -9.79
CA ILE A 105 12.94 9.25 -8.64
C ILE A 105 13.41 10.71 -8.88
N PRO A 106 13.09 11.65 -7.99
CA PRO A 106 12.43 11.45 -6.70
C PRO A 106 10.90 11.58 -6.72
N HIS A 107 10.27 12.16 -7.75
CA HIS A 107 8.94 12.76 -7.66
C HIS A 107 7.80 11.75 -7.41
N VAL A 108 7.82 10.59 -8.10
CA VAL A 108 6.83 9.51 -7.85
C VAL A 108 7.10 8.85 -6.50
N VAL A 109 8.36 8.63 -6.17
CA VAL A 109 8.78 8.07 -4.88
C VAL A 109 8.36 8.96 -3.72
N ASP A 110 8.54 10.28 -3.85
CA ASP A 110 8.14 11.24 -2.81
C ASP A 110 6.61 11.26 -2.64
N GLU A 111 5.82 11.25 -3.72
CA GLU A 111 4.36 11.14 -3.65
C GLU A 111 3.90 9.86 -2.93
N ILE A 112 4.57 8.72 -3.17
CA ILE A 112 4.29 7.46 -2.46
C ILE A 112 4.59 7.61 -0.97
N LYS A 113 5.73 8.21 -0.61
CA LYS A 113 6.11 8.44 0.79
C LYS A 113 5.12 9.35 1.50
N ASP A 114 4.73 10.44 0.87
CA ASP A 114 3.75 11.39 1.42
C ASP A 114 2.43 10.69 1.74
N ARG A 115 1.93 9.82 0.86
CA ARG A 115 0.72 9.02 1.10
C ARG A 115 0.90 8.03 2.25
N ILE A 116 2.05 7.38 2.34
CA ILE A 116 2.36 6.46 3.45
C ILE A 116 2.37 7.23 4.78
N PHE A 117 3.04 8.37 4.85
CA PHE A 117 3.08 9.17 6.08
C PHE A 117 1.71 9.72 6.45
N ALA A 118 0.91 10.16 5.48
CA ALA A 118 -0.47 10.59 5.72
C ALA A 118 -1.33 9.45 6.30
N ALA A 119 -1.18 8.21 5.81
CA ALA A 119 -1.89 7.05 6.35
C ALA A 119 -1.40 6.64 7.76
N ALA A 120 -0.16 6.99 8.11
CA ALA A 120 0.42 6.71 9.42
C ALA A 120 -0.02 7.71 10.50
N GLU A 121 -0.53 8.87 10.11
CA GLU A 121 -0.84 9.95 11.04
C GLU A 121 -1.83 9.51 12.13
N GLY A 122 -1.50 9.84 13.39
CA GLY A 122 -2.33 9.50 14.55
C GLY A 122 -2.29 8.03 14.98
N ASN A 123 -1.45 7.19 14.36
CA ASN A 123 -1.26 5.78 14.69
C ASN A 123 0.15 5.51 15.20
N GLU A 124 0.29 4.50 16.06
CA GLU A 124 1.59 4.03 16.55
C GLU A 124 2.21 3.02 15.58
N PHE A 125 1.36 2.26 14.88
CA PHE A 125 1.76 1.32 13.84
C PHE A 125 0.91 1.50 12.58
N LEU A 126 1.58 1.54 11.45
CA LEU A 126 0.98 1.38 10.13
C LEU A 126 1.47 0.07 9.51
N ILE A 127 0.56 -0.85 9.26
CA ILE A 127 0.87 -2.09 8.53
C ILE A 127 0.58 -1.85 7.05
N ILE A 128 1.61 -1.96 6.23
CA ILE A 128 1.53 -1.71 4.79
C ILE A 128 1.59 -3.04 4.06
N GLU A 129 0.58 -3.35 3.29
CA GLU A 129 0.61 -4.46 2.34
C GLU A 129 0.84 -3.93 0.93
N ILE A 130 1.92 -4.40 0.30
CA ILE A 130 2.19 -4.11 -1.12
C ILE A 130 1.68 -5.28 -1.95
N GLY A 131 0.74 -4.98 -2.84
CA GLY A 131 0.23 -5.91 -3.84
C GLY A 131 1.30 -6.34 -4.83
N GLY A 132 0.98 -7.36 -5.63
CA GLY A 132 1.90 -7.89 -6.64
C GLY A 132 3.02 -8.74 -6.06
N THR A 133 4.09 -8.87 -6.81
CA THR A 133 5.22 -9.73 -6.51
C THR A 133 6.51 -8.94 -6.51
N VAL A 134 7.39 -9.23 -5.54
CA VAL A 134 8.75 -8.65 -5.51
C VAL A 134 9.51 -9.09 -6.76
N GLY A 135 10.02 -8.11 -7.51
CA GLY A 135 10.70 -8.32 -8.80
C GLY A 135 9.89 -7.89 -10.02
N ASP A 136 8.58 -7.68 -9.86
CA ASP A 136 7.77 -7.10 -10.93
C ASP A 136 8.11 -5.61 -11.10
N ILE A 137 8.15 -5.16 -12.35
CA ILE A 137 8.53 -3.78 -12.71
C ILE A 137 7.61 -2.75 -12.04
N GLU A 138 6.32 -3.05 -11.94
CA GLU A 138 5.30 -2.20 -11.35
C GLU A 138 5.53 -1.94 -9.86
N SER A 139 6.21 -2.85 -9.18
CA SER A 139 6.47 -2.75 -7.74
C SER A 139 7.71 -1.93 -7.40
N LEU A 140 8.59 -1.65 -8.36
CA LEU A 140 9.89 -1.00 -8.12
C LEU A 140 9.78 0.37 -7.45
N PRO A 141 8.89 1.29 -7.85
CA PRO A 141 8.76 2.59 -7.18
C PRO A 141 8.36 2.47 -5.72
N PHE A 142 7.53 1.49 -5.36
CA PHE A 142 7.11 1.24 -3.98
C PHE A 142 8.24 0.68 -3.14
N LEU A 143 9.01 -0.26 -3.67
CA LEU A 143 10.19 -0.80 -2.99
C LEU A 143 11.23 0.30 -2.76
N GLU A 144 11.42 1.20 -3.72
CA GLU A 144 12.31 2.35 -3.58
C GLU A 144 11.80 3.34 -2.52
N ALA A 145 10.50 3.61 -2.48
CA ALA A 145 9.90 4.47 -1.45
C ALA A 145 10.12 3.88 -0.05
N ILE A 146 9.91 2.57 0.13
CA ILE A 146 10.16 1.90 1.41
C ILE A 146 11.63 1.92 1.78
N ARG A 147 12.53 1.70 0.82
CA ARG A 147 13.96 1.82 1.03
C ARG A 147 14.33 3.23 1.52
N SER A 148 13.77 4.26 0.88
CA SER A 148 14.00 5.67 1.26
C SER A 148 13.48 5.95 2.68
N ILE A 149 12.24 5.58 3.00
CA ILE A 149 11.66 5.73 4.34
C ILE A 149 12.54 5.06 5.40
N ARG A 150 13.04 3.86 5.10
CA ARG A 150 13.90 3.12 6.04
C ARG A 150 15.27 3.79 6.28
N HIS A 151 15.73 4.61 5.34
CA HIS A 151 16.93 5.42 5.52
C HIS A 151 16.66 6.72 6.29
N GLU A 152 15.46 7.27 6.17
CA GLU A 152 15.06 8.51 6.81
C GLU A 152 14.64 8.32 8.27
N LEU A 153 14.04 7.18 8.57
CA LEU A 153 13.58 6.84 9.93
C LEU A 153 14.65 6.05 10.72
N PRO A 154 14.61 6.09 12.05
CA PRO A 154 15.41 5.19 12.88
C PRO A 154 15.13 3.72 12.50
N LYS A 155 16.16 2.90 12.47
CA LYS A 155 16.05 1.47 12.08
C LYS A 155 15.05 0.68 12.93
N SER A 156 14.84 1.09 14.18
CA SER A 156 13.86 0.50 15.08
C SER A 156 12.41 0.77 14.68
N ASN A 157 12.16 1.76 13.83
CA ASN A 157 10.81 2.23 13.49
C ASN A 157 10.27 1.57 12.21
N THR A 158 11.06 0.74 11.55
CA THR A 158 10.65 0.08 10.31
C THR A 158 11.03 -1.39 10.29
N MET A 159 10.11 -2.24 9.83
CA MET A 159 10.34 -3.66 9.60
C MET A 159 9.78 -4.05 8.24
N ASN A 160 10.56 -4.78 7.45
CA ASN A 160 10.10 -5.36 6.20
C ASN A 160 9.89 -6.86 6.39
N ILE A 161 8.72 -7.35 6.00
CA ILE A 161 8.35 -8.77 6.05
C ILE A 161 8.14 -9.25 4.62
N HIS A 162 8.93 -10.24 4.20
CA HIS A 162 8.78 -10.88 2.90
C HIS A 162 8.04 -12.20 3.08
N VAL A 163 6.83 -12.28 2.53
CA VAL A 163 6.04 -13.52 2.52
C VAL A 163 6.43 -14.34 1.30
N SER A 164 6.93 -15.55 1.52
CA SER A 164 7.45 -16.43 0.48
C SER A 164 7.03 -17.87 0.71
N LEU A 165 6.87 -18.65 -0.37
CA LEU A 165 6.65 -20.09 -0.27
C LEU A 165 7.99 -20.77 0.09
N VAL A 166 7.97 -21.55 1.17
CA VAL A 166 9.08 -22.44 1.55
C VAL A 166 8.60 -23.89 1.42
N PRO A 167 8.78 -24.52 0.25
CA PRO A 167 8.33 -25.89 0.04
C PRO A 167 9.19 -26.88 0.81
N TYR A 168 8.54 -27.87 1.42
CA TYR A 168 9.24 -29.06 1.91
C TYR A 168 9.35 -30.08 0.78
N ILE A 169 10.56 -30.40 0.38
CA ILE A 169 10.85 -31.45 -0.61
C ILE A 169 11.38 -32.65 0.14
N LYS A 170 10.62 -33.75 0.15
CA LYS A 170 11.08 -34.99 0.74
C LYS A 170 12.18 -35.58 -0.16
N ALA A 171 13.34 -35.86 0.44
CA ALA A 171 14.45 -36.53 -0.23
C ALA A 171 14.11 -37.99 -0.56
#